data_208b5792856437725ac1ca342ea7f79d
#
_entry.id   208b5792856437725ac1ca342ea7f79d
#
_cell.length_a   1.000
_cell.length_b   1.000
_cell.length_c   1.000
_cell.angle_alpha   90.00
_cell.angle_beta   90.00
_cell.angle_gamma   90.00
#
_symmetry.space_group_name_H-M   'P 1'
#
loop_
_entity.id
_entity.type
_entity.pdbx_description
1 polymer ?
#
loop_
_entity_poly.entity_id
_entity_poly.type
_entity_poly.pdbx_seq_one_letter_code
_entity_poly.pdbx_strand_id
1 'polypeptide(L)'
;MISHTVRVAAVLAALLATPGLHAAEVAGVKIDEQIKVGNSELVLNGAGLRSRVFIKVYVGALYVTQKAATPAALLDAGNPRRMSLRLLRDLDADTLYGALLDGLKNNNSEAELAALKAPIDQFADIMKKIGNARSG
;
A
#
# COMPACT_ATOMS: atom_id res chain seq x y z
N MET A 1 63.76 -0.53 38.73
CA MET A 1 62.43 0.10 38.69
C MET A 1 61.89 -0.03 37.29
N ILE A 2 61.02 -0.95 37.07
CA ILE A 2 60.49 -1.29 35.76
C ILE A 2 59.08 -0.74 35.71
N SER A 3 58.87 0.29 34.88
CA SER A 3 57.56 0.90 34.67
C SER A 3 56.82 0.16 33.55
N HIS A 4 55.80 -0.59 33.92
CA HIS A 4 54.92 -1.25 32.95
C HIS A 4 53.78 -0.32 32.53
N THR A 5 53.95 0.25 31.32
CA THR A 5 52.86 1.00 30.70
C THR A 5 51.88 0.02 30.05
N VAL A 6 50.75 -0.21 30.67
CA VAL A 6 49.65 -1.01 30.13
C VAL A 6 48.90 -0.13 29.10
N ARG A 7 49.03 -0.47 27.82
CA ARG A 7 48.21 0.12 26.77
C ARG A 7 46.90 -0.61 26.70
N VAL A 8 45.84 0.04 27.21
CA VAL A 8 44.45 -0.41 27.04
C VAL A 8 44.00 -0.02 25.63
N ALA A 9 43.94 -1.00 24.75
CA ALA A 9 43.33 -0.83 23.44
C ALA A 9 41.81 -0.90 23.60
N ALA A 10 41.16 0.26 23.57
CA ALA A 10 39.70 0.33 23.51
C ALA A 10 39.24 -0.06 22.10
N VAL A 11 38.75 -1.28 21.95
CA VAL A 11 38.06 -1.72 20.74
C VAL A 11 36.67 -1.10 20.73
N LEU A 12 36.49 -0.02 19.99
CA LEU A 12 35.21 0.62 19.74
C LEU A 12 34.45 -0.25 18.72
N ALA A 13 33.64 -1.18 19.20
CA ALA A 13 32.70 -1.91 18.38
C ALA A 13 31.57 -0.95 17.96
N ALA A 14 31.72 -0.34 16.78
CA ALA A 14 30.63 0.39 16.16
C ALA A 14 29.52 -0.63 15.77
N LEU A 15 28.48 -0.74 16.59
CA LEU A 15 27.22 -1.38 16.17
C LEU A 15 26.68 -0.57 15.00
N LEU A 16 26.84 -1.08 13.80
CA LEU A 16 26.10 -0.66 12.62
C LEU A 16 24.63 -1.06 12.86
N ALA A 17 23.86 -0.17 13.46
CA ALA A 17 22.43 -0.25 13.47
C ALA A 17 21.96 -0.08 12.03
N THR A 18 21.81 -1.19 11.31
CA THR A 18 21.05 -1.19 10.06
C THR A 18 19.64 -0.74 10.42
N PRO A 19 19.11 0.33 9.79
CA PRO A 19 17.70 0.65 9.94
C PRO A 19 16.92 -0.55 9.42
N GLY A 20 16.37 -1.34 10.35
CA GLY A 20 15.46 -2.42 10.00
C GLY A 20 14.34 -1.82 9.18
N LEU A 21 14.10 -2.34 7.98
CA LEU A 21 12.88 -2.11 7.23
C LEU A 21 11.73 -2.60 8.13
N HIS A 22 11.14 -1.69 8.89
CA HIS A 22 9.98 -1.99 9.68
C HIS A 22 8.83 -2.23 8.71
N ALA A 23 8.40 -3.48 8.58
CA ALA A 23 7.18 -3.82 7.88
C ALA A 23 6.03 -3.70 8.87
N ALA A 24 5.01 -2.91 8.53
CA ALA A 24 3.75 -2.93 9.26
C ALA A 24 3.07 -4.28 9.03
N GLU A 25 2.36 -4.80 10.04
CA GLU A 25 1.61 -6.05 9.90
C GLU A 25 0.12 -5.78 10.16
N VAL A 26 -0.72 -6.18 9.21
CA VAL A 26 -2.18 -6.10 9.32
C VAL A 26 -2.78 -7.45 8.96
N ALA A 27 -3.52 -8.04 9.88
CA ALA A 27 -4.20 -9.34 9.71
C ALA A 27 -3.27 -10.47 9.23
N GLY A 28 -2.00 -10.48 9.68
CA GLY A 28 -0.99 -11.48 9.29
C GLY A 28 -0.27 -11.16 7.98
N VAL A 29 -0.60 -10.04 7.34
CA VAL A 29 0.07 -9.59 6.11
C VAL A 29 1.14 -8.57 6.45
N LYS A 30 2.38 -8.85 6.04
CA LYS A 30 3.48 -7.88 6.11
C LYS A 30 3.35 -6.86 4.98
N ILE A 31 3.48 -5.60 5.32
CA ILE A 31 3.33 -4.46 4.42
C ILE A 31 4.60 -3.63 4.49
N ASP A 32 5.26 -3.45 3.37
CA ASP A 32 6.47 -2.65 3.30
C ASP A 32 6.16 -1.18 3.66
N GLU A 33 7.02 -0.54 4.43
CA GLU A 33 6.87 0.88 4.76
C GLU A 33 7.20 1.81 3.59
N GLN A 34 7.98 1.32 2.64
CA GLN A 34 8.39 2.06 1.46
C GLN A 34 8.36 1.15 0.23
N ILE A 35 7.94 1.71 -0.89
CA ILE A 35 7.95 1.03 -2.20
C ILE A 35 8.45 1.97 -3.27
N LYS A 36 8.98 1.41 -4.35
CA LYS A 36 9.37 2.16 -5.54
C LYS A 36 8.37 1.93 -6.66
N VAL A 37 7.86 3.01 -7.25
CA VAL A 37 6.95 2.98 -8.40
C VAL A 37 7.54 3.86 -9.51
N GLY A 38 8.03 3.24 -10.56
CA GLY A 38 8.82 3.93 -11.57
C GLY A 38 10.06 4.57 -10.94
N ASN A 39 10.20 5.88 -11.08
CA ASN A 39 11.31 6.66 -10.48
C ASN A 39 10.95 7.28 -9.11
N SER A 40 9.73 7.05 -8.61
CA SER A 40 9.26 7.64 -7.36
C SER A 40 9.38 6.65 -6.21
N GLU A 41 9.92 7.10 -5.08
CA GLU A 41 9.85 6.41 -3.81
C GLU A 41 8.58 6.85 -3.09
N LEU A 42 7.78 5.88 -2.66
CA LEU A 42 6.53 6.11 -1.95
C LEU A 42 6.61 5.52 -0.55
N VAL A 43 6.05 6.21 0.42
CA VAL A 43 5.96 5.77 1.81
C VAL A 43 4.54 5.31 2.14
N LEU A 44 4.42 4.34 3.01
CA LEU A 44 3.13 3.86 3.50
C LEU A 44 2.43 4.98 4.27
N ASN A 45 1.29 5.45 3.75
CA ASN A 45 0.43 6.40 4.45
C ASN A 45 -0.46 5.72 5.48
N GLY A 46 -0.96 4.54 5.16
CA GLY A 46 -1.77 3.73 6.04
C GLY A 46 -2.18 2.42 5.38
N ALA A 47 -2.55 1.46 6.23
CA ALA A 47 -3.05 0.16 5.79
C ALA A 47 -4.22 -0.28 6.67
N GLY A 48 -5.11 -1.09 6.11
CA GLY A 48 -6.28 -1.57 6.82
C GLY A 48 -6.88 -2.85 6.24
N LEU A 49 -7.56 -3.59 7.11
CA LEU A 49 -8.28 -4.80 6.73
C LEU A 49 -9.68 -4.46 6.21
N ARG A 50 -10.01 -4.94 5.03
CA ARG A 50 -11.38 -4.96 4.51
C ARG A 50 -12.04 -6.27 4.88
N SER A 51 -13.13 -6.20 5.63
CA SER A 51 -13.99 -7.34 5.90
C SER A 51 -15.39 -7.08 5.37
N ARG A 52 -16.08 -8.15 4.95
CA ARG A 52 -17.49 -8.11 4.60
C ARG A 52 -18.21 -9.15 5.44
N VAL A 53 -19.17 -8.70 6.25
CA VAL A 53 -19.76 -9.50 7.32
C VAL A 53 -18.61 -9.99 8.21
N PHE A 54 -18.36 -11.19 8.48
CA PHE A 54 -17.23 -11.67 9.30
C PHE A 54 -16.05 -12.22 8.44
N ILE A 55 -16.12 -12.04 7.13
CA ILE A 55 -15.12 -12.60 6.20
C ILE A 55 -14.06 -11.55 5.89
N LYS A 56 -12.79 -11.85 6.17
CA LYS A 56 -11.65 -11.05 5.76
C LYS A 56 -11.45 -11.18 4.25
N VAL A 57 -11.42 -10.07 3.55
CA VAL A 57 -11.38 -10.03 2.08
C VAL A 57 -9.98 -9.67 1.58
N TYR A 58 -9.45 -8.53 2.01
CA TYR A 58 -8.11 -8.09 1.65
C TYR A 58 -7.54 -7.12 2.69
N VAL A 59 -6.24 -6.94 2.66
CA VAL A 59 -5.54 -5.83 3.29
C VAL A 59 -5.23 -4.80 2.22
N GLY A 60 -5.72 -3.57 2.40
CA GLY A 60 -5.41 -2.43 1.56
C GLY A 60 -4.29 -1.60 2.17
N ALA A 61 -3.34 -1.14 1.34
CA ALA A 61 -2.26 -0.25 1.75
C ALA A 61 -2.14 0.91 0.77
N LEU A 62 -2.17 2.14 1.28
CA LEU A 62 -2.02 3.36 0.50
C LEU A 62 -0.60 3.89 0.64
N TYR A 63 0.08 4.06 -0.49
CA TYR A 63 1.40 4.64 -0.59
C TYR A 63 1.35 6.00 -1.29
N VAL A 64 2.10 6.94 -0.76
CA VAL A 64 2.14 8.35 -1.20
C VAL A 64 3.59 8.86 -1.18
N THR A 65 3.85 9.96 -1.87
CA THR A 65 5.17 10.61 -1.82
C THR A 65 5.45 11.26 -0.46
N GLN A 66 4.43 11.79 0.17
CA GLN A 66 4.50 12.41 1.50
C GLN A 66 3.25 12.06 2.30
N LYS A 67 3.44 11.57 3.54
CA LYS A 67 2.32 11.22 4.42
C LYS A 67 1.40 12.42 4.66
N ALA A 68 0.10 12.16 4.63
CA ALA A 68 -0.92 13.16 4.89
C ALA A 68 -2.05 12.58 5.76
N ALA A 69 -2.61 13.42 6.62
CA ALA A 69 -3.65 13.02 7.56
C ALA A 69 -5.07 13.34 7.06
N THR A 70 -5.20 14.14 6.00
CA THR A 70 -6.51 14.55 5.47
C THR A 70 -6.77 13.98 4.08
N PRO A 71 -8.02 13.61 3.75
CA PRO A 71 -8.37 13.17 2.41
C PRO A 71 -8.04 14.19 1.32
N ALA A 72 -8.25 15.47 1.57
CA ALA A 72 -7.94 16.53 0.60
C ALA A 72 -6.46 16.55 0.20
N ALA A 73 -5.54 16.42 1.16
CA ALA A 73 -4.11 16.37 0.89
C ALA A 73 -3.70 15.06 0.16
N LEU A 74 -4.44 13.96 0.37
CA LEU A 74 -4.20 12.70 -0.31
C LEU A 74 -4.74 12.68 -1.75
N LEU A 75 -5.77 13.49 -2.04
CA LEU A 75 -6.43 13.55 -3.34
C LEU A 75 -5.81 14.56 -4.30
N ASP A 76 -4.79 15.31 -3.86
CA ASP A 76 -4.07 16.22 -4.75
C ASP A 76 -3.50 15.46 -5.96
N ALA A 77 -3.97 15.86 -7.14
CA ALA A 77 -3.76 15.13 -8.39
C ALA A 77 -2.30 15.12 -8.88
N GLY A 78 -1.45 16.00 -8.35
CA GLY A 78 -0.07 16.19 -8.80
C GLY A 78 0.92 15.11 -8.33
N ASN A 79 0.60 14.35 -7.30
CA ASN A 79 1.54 13.45 -6.66
C ASN A 79 1.29 11.98 -6.98
N PRO A 80 2.34 11.19 -7.30
CA PRO A 80 2.22 9.75 -7.46
C PRO A 80 1.70 9.09 -6.19
N ARG A 81 0.80 8.14 -6.36
CA ARG A 81 0.26 7.31 -5.28
C ARG A 81 -0.07 5.92 -5.78
N ARG A 82 -0.04 4.95 -4.88
CA ARG A 82 -0.38 3.57 -5.18
C ARG A 82 -1.28 2.98 -4.10
N MET A 83 -2.39 2.41 -4.51
CA MET A 83 -3.18 1.52 -3.68
C MET A 83 -2.75 0.07 -3.96
N SER A 84 -2.34 -0.65 -2.93
CA SER A 84 -2.01 -2.06 -2.99
C SER A 84 -3.07 -2.87 -2.26
N LEU A 85 -3.55 -3.94 -2.88
CA LEU A 85 -4.53 -4.87 -2.28
C LEU A 85 -3.89 -6.25 -2.17
N ARG A 86 -3.76 -6.75 -0.94
CA ARG A 86 -3.36 -8.13 -0.65
C ARG A 86 -4.60 -8.93 -0.35
N LEU A 87 -4.98 -9.80 -1.27
CA LEU A 87 -6.16 -10.62 -1.12
C LEU A 87 -5.93 -11.71 -0.07
N LEU A 88 -6.85 -11.88 0.86
CA LEU A 88 -6.84 -12.93 1.89
C LEU A 88 -7.65 -14.14 1.47
N ARG A 89 -8.29 -14.06 0.31
CA ARG A 89 -9.04 -15.11 -0.35
C ARG A 89 -9.09 -14.85 -1.84
N ASP A 90 -9.33 -15.88 -2.61
CA ASP A 90 -9.55 -15.74 -4.04
C ASP A 90 -10.85 -14.98 -4.30
N LEU A 91 -10.81 -14.07 -5.26
CA LEU A 91 -11.94 -13.27 -5.72
C LEU A 91 -12.00 -13.31 -7.24
N ASP A 92 -13.21 -13.44 -7.77
CA ASP A 92 -13.42 -13.24 -9.19
C ASP A 92 -13.36 -11.75 -9.56
N ALA A 93 -12.99 -11.47 -10.80
CA ALA A 93 -12.82 -10.11 -11.30
C ALA A 93 -14.13 -9.32 -11.29
N ASP A 94 -15.27 -9.98 -11.51
CA ASP A 94 -16.58 -9.32 -11.52
C ASP A 94 -16.95 -8.83 -10.11
N THR A 95 -16.65 -9.61 -9.07
CA THR A 95 -16.83 -9.19 -7.68
C THR A 95 -15.98 -7.98 -7.32
N LEU A 96 -14.70 -7.96 -7.73
CA LEU A 96 -13.81 -6.82 -7.50
C LEU A 96 -14.27 -5.59 -8.27
N TYR A 97 -14.63 -5.77 -9.53
CA TYR A 97 -15.13 -4.69 -10.39
C TYR A 97 -16.45 -4.12 -9.87
N GLY A 98 -17.39 -4.97 -9.45
CA GLY A 98 -18.65 -4.56 -8.85
C GLY A 98 -18.43 -3.69 -7.60
N ALA A 99 -17.53 -4.09 -6.71
CA ALA A 99 -17.19 -3.31 -5.52
C ALA A 99 -16.57 -1.94 -5.87
N LEU A 100 -15.76 -1.84 -6.93
CA LEU A 100 -15.25 -0.56 -7.44
C LEU A 100 -16.38 0.32 -7.97
N LEU A 101 -17.27 -0.24 -8.80
CA LEU A 101 -18.41 0.50 -9.35
C LEU A 101 -19.32 1.06 -8.25
N ASP A 102 -19.60 0.27 -7.22
CA ASP A 102 -20.39 0.73 -6.07
C ASP A 102 -19.68 1.89 -5.36
N GLY A 103 -18.36 1.80 -5.18
CA GLY A 103 -17.56 2.89 -4.64
C GLY A 103 -17.61 4.15 -5.50
N LEU A 104 -17.52 4.02 -6.82
CA LEU A 104 -17.63 5.15 -7.76
C LEU A 104 -19.01 5.80 -7.67
N LYS A 105 -20.08 5.01 -7.70
CA LYS A 105 -21.47 5.51 -7.60
C LYS A 105 -21.75 6.24 -6.28
N ASN A 106 -21.17 5.76 -5.19
CA ASN A 106 -21.38 6.35 -3.86
C ASN A 106 -20.60 7.65 -3.63
N ASN A 107 -19.59 7.92 -4.46
CA ASN A 107 -18.67 9.05 -4.26
C ASN A 107 -18.66 10.06 -5.41
N ASN A 108 -19.46 9.85 -6.46
CA ASN A 108 -19.52 10.74 -7.60
C ASN A 108 -20.97 11.02 -8.01
N SER A 109 -21.23 12.20 -8.56
CA SER A 109 -22.49 12.55 -9.19
C SER A 109 -22.72 11.80 -10.50
N GLU A 110 -23.94 11.76 -11.00
CA GLU A 110 -24.26 11.17 -12.31
C GLU A 110 -23.49 11.82 -13.46
N ALA A 111 -23.29 13.13 -13.41
CA ALA A 111 -22.52 13.87 -14.42
C ALA A 111 -21.04 13.46 -14.42
N GLU A 112 -20.44 13.30 -13.24
CA GLU A 112 -19.05 12.83 -13.11
C GLU A 112 -18.92 11.37 -13.58
N LEU A 113 -19.87 10.51 -13.24
CA LEU A 113 -19.89 9.12 -13.72
C LEU A 113 -20.03 9.04 -15.24
N ALA A 114 -20.86 9.92 -15.85
CA ALA A 114 -20.99 9.99 -17.29
C ALA A 114 -19.69 10.44 -17.97
N ALA A 115 -18.97 11.40 -17.38
CA ALA A 115 -17.66 11.83 -17.85
C ALA A 115 -16.58 10.74 -17.73
N LEU A 116 -16.70 9.85 -16.73
CA LEU A 116 -15.78 8.74 -16.46
C LEU A 116 -16.15 7.45 -17.21
N LYS A 117 -17.22 7.44 -18.00
CA LYS A 117 -17.72 6.21 -18.64
C LYS A 117 -16.65 5.47 -19.46
N ALA A 118 -15.93 6.18 -20.33
CA ALA A 118 -14.92 5.54 -21.17
C ALA A 118 -13.76 4.91 -20.38
N PRO A 119 -13.11 5.59 -19.41
CA PRO A 119 -12.11 4.95 -18.57
C PRO A 119 -12.69 3.82 -17.70
N ILE A 120 -13.93 3.89 -17.26
CA ILE A 120 -14.58 2.80 -16.51
C ILE A 120 -14.75 1.56 -17.41
N ASP A 121 -15.21 1.74 -18.63
CA ASP A 121 -15.36 0.64 -19.62
C ASP A 121 -14.00 0.00 -19.94
N GLN A 122 -12.94 0.79 -20.13
CA GLN A 122 -11.58 0.28 -20.34
C GLN A 122 -11.09 -0.53 -19.13
N PHE A 123 -11.37 -0.06 -17.92
CA PHE A 123 -11.02 -0.78 -16.71
C PHE A 123 -11.79 -2.11 -16.60
N ALA A 124 -13.07 -2.14 -16.94
CA ALA A 124 -13.87 -3.35 -16.99
C ALA A 124 -13.23 -4.41 -17.92
N ASP A 125 -12.77 -3.99 -19.10
CA ASP A 125 -12.13 -4.89 -20.05
C ASP A 125 -10.78 -5.44 -19.53
N ILE A 126 -10.02 -4.64 -18.80
CA ILE A 126 -8.80 -5.09 -18.12
C ILE A 126 -9.15 -6.13 -17.05
N MET A 127 -10.15 -5.85 -16.21
CA MET A 127 -10.57 -6.76 -15.15
C MET A 127 -11.07 -8.10 -15.69
N LYS A 128 -11.84 -8.10 -16.76
CA LYS A 128 -12.28 -9.35 -17.44
C LYS A 128 -11.11 -10.22 -17.90
N LYS A 129 -10.02 -9.62 -18.35
CA LYS A 129 -8.81 -10.35 -18.78
C LYS A 129 -8.06 -10.98 -17.59
N ILE A 130 -8.18 -10.42 -16.41
CA ILE A 130 -7.56 -10.96 -15.19
C ILE A 130 -8.28 -12.25 -14.75
N GLY A 131 -9.59 -12.33 -14.93
CA GLY A 131 -10.40 -13.48 -14.52
C GLY A 131 -10.49 -13.61 -13.01
N ASN A 132 -9.74 -14.55 -12.44
CA ASN A 132 -9.71 -14.76 -10.97
C ASN A 132 -8.44 -14.18 -10.37
N ALA A 133 -8.59 -13.29 -9.41
CA ALA A 133 -7.51 -12.80 -8.58
C ALA A 133 -7.31 -13.75 -7.39
N ARG A 134 -6.12 -14.29 -7.24
CA ARG A 134 -5.76 -15.26 -6.19
C ARG A 134 -5.24 -14.56 -4.95
N SER A 135 -5.46 -15.21 -3.81
CA SER A 135 -4.88 -14.79 -2.52
C SER A 135 -3.35 -14.91 -2.53
N GLY A 136 -2.68 -13.99 -1.83
CA GLY A 136 -1.21 -13.98 -1.69
C GLY A 136 -0.53 -12.71 -2.14
#